data_fc8180bfdc9311b5a0935e198d0cec24
#
_entry.id   fc8180bfdc9311b5a0935e198d0cec24
#
_cell.length_a   1.000
_cell.length_b   1.000
_cell.length_c   1.000
_cell.angle_alpha   90.00
_cell.angle_beta   90.00
_cell.angle_gamma   90.00
#
_symmetry.space_group_name_H-M   'P 1'
#
loop_
_entity.id
_entity.type
_entity.pdbx_description
1 polymer ?
#
loop_
_entity_poly.entity_id
_entity_poly.type
_entity_poly.pdbx_seq_one_letter_code
_entity_poly.pdbx_strand_id
1 'polypeptide(L)'
;MIEIKNISKLFGSKKALDNINITLYPGEIAALIGENGAGKSTLMRVMCGYLHPDTGSVNIFGHDTEKDRIKALSYIGYVPEISSLYGEMTVYDFLAWIAGIWNISNKNRSIFIAAKQMQINDVLAEKIENLSKGYKKRVEIASALLHEPKLLILDEPTDGLDPNQKHDIREFMKQYARNNTVLVSTHVLEDADMANRVIMLSHGRLVRDTDIETFKKVSRNRDISEAFRIISEAAKTETAETISKKYSPNPAPSIRKPAKGKK
;
A
#
# COMPACT_ATOMS: atom_id res chain seq x y z
N MET A 1 1.48 13.18 6.30
CA MET A 1 1.25 13.37 4.85
C MET A 1 2.41 12.76 4.10
N ILE A 2 2.13 12.02 3.05
CA ILE A 2 3.13 11.40 2.17
C ILE A 2 2.99 12.07 0.80
N GLU A 3 4.08 12.59 0.24
CA GLU A 3 4.07 13.30 -1.02
C GLU A 3 5.00 12.63 -2.03
N ILE A 4 4.46 12.33 -3.20
CA ILE A 4 5.14 11.77 -4.36
C ILE A 4 5.07 12.84 -5.43
N LYS A 5 6.22 13.42 -5.82
CA LYS A 5 6.28 14.58 -6.73
C LYS A 5 7.12 14.27 -7.96
N ASN A 6 6.49 14.37 -9.13
CA ASN A 6 7.10 14.27 -10.47
C ASN A 6 7.97 13.01 -10.66
N ILE A 7 7.55 11.88 -10.04
CA ILE A 7 8.31 10.63 -10.10
C ILE A 7 8.28 10.06 -11.51
N SER A 8 9.47 9.88 -12.09
CA SER A 8 9.66 9.09 -13.31
C SER A 8 10.72 8.02 -13.09
N LYS A 9 10.53 6.84 -13.73
CA LYS A 9 11.46 5.72 -13.68
C LYS A 9 11.54 5.01 -15.01
N LEU A 10 12.77 4.83 -15.52
CA LEU A 10 13.05 4.10 -16.74
C LEU A 10 13.79 2.79 -16.44
N PHE A 11 13.51 1.77 -17.22
CA PHE A 11 14.27 0.54 -17.32
C PHE A 11 14.67 0.34 -18.79
N GLY A 12 15.89 0.70 -19.14
CA GLY A 12 16.31 0.82 -20.52
C GLY A 12 15.44 1.83 -21.27
N SER A 13 14.78 1.42 -22.35
CA SER A 13 13.85 2.25 -23.12
C SER A 13 12.42 2.29 -22.53
N LYS A 14 12.10 1.39 -21.60
CA LYS A 14 10.75 1.31 -21.01
C LYS A 14 10.58 2.31 -19.89
N LYS A 15 9.64 3.24 -20.04
CA LYS A 15 9.23 4.17 -18.98
C LYS A 15 8.21 3.48 -18.07
N ALA A 16 8.67 3.02 -16.90
CA ALA A 16 7.84 2.31 -15.94
C ALA A 16 6.99 3.25 -15.08
N LEU A 17 7.48 4.48 -14.84
CA LEU A 17 6.72 5.58 -14.23
C LEU A 17 6.98 6.85 -15.03
N ASP A 18 5.95 7.64 -15.26
CA ASP A 18 5.98 8.85 -16.06
C ASP A 18 5.27 10.00 -15.33
N ASN A 19 6.06 10.85 -14.66
CA ASN A 19 5.61 12.06 -13.99
C ASN A 19 4.46 11.82 -12.98
N ILE A 20 4.62 10.85 -12.10
CA ILE A 20 3.62 10.50 -11.08
C ILE A 20 3.61 11.55 -9.98
N ASN A 21 2.42 12.05 -9.67
CA ASN A 21 2.16 13.00 -8.59
C ASN A 21 0.99 12.46 -7.75
N ILE A 22 1.25 12.11 -6.48
CA ILE A 22 0.27 11.55 -5.55
C ILE A 22 0.57 12.08 -4.16
N THR A 23 -0.47 12.42 -3.41
CA THR A 23 -0.35 12.74 -1.98
C THR A 23 -1.23 11.79 -1.20
N LEU A 24 -0.69 11.07 -0.20
CA LEU A 24 -1.47 10.24 0.72
C LEU A 24 -1.65 10.96 2.05
N TYR A 25 -2.82 10.77 2.65
CA TYR A 25 -3.21 11.46 3.88
C TYR A 25 -3.29 10.50 5.07
N PRO A 26 -3.03 10.97 6.30
CA PRO A 26 -3.27 10.16 7.49
C PRO A 26 -4.73 9.74 7.61
N GLY A 27 -4.97 8.48 8.00
CA GLY A 27 -6.31 7.97 8.23
C GLY A 27 -7.04 7.50 6.96
N GLU A 28 -6.33 7.31 5.83
CA GLU A 28 -6.95 6.78 4.61
C GLU A 28 -6.43 5.39 4.25
N ILE A 29 -7.29 4.63 3.56
CA ILE A 29 -6.90 3.48 2.76
C ILE A 29 -6.94 3.94 1.30
N ALA A 30 -5.79 3.95 0.65
CA ALA A 30 -5.69 4.22 -0.78
C ALA A 30 -5.43 2.92 -1.54
N ALA A 31 -6.30 2.59 -2.48
CA ALA A 31 -6.12 1.45 -3.37
C ALA A 31 -5.38 1.88 -4.64
N LEU A 32 -4.22 1.30 -4.86
CA LEU A 32 -3.43 1.47 -6.08
C LEU A 32 -3.79 0.36 -7.06
N ILE A 33 -4.58 0.68 -8.06
CA ILE A 33 -5.08 -0.28 -9.05
C ILE A 33 -4.49 -0.05 -10.44
N GLY A 34 -4.56 -1.05 -11.29
CA GLY A 34 -4.07 -1.00 -12.67
C GLY A 34 -3.75 -2.38 -13.20
N GLU A 35 -3.64 -2.50 -14.52
CA GLU A 35 -3.27 -3.76 -15.18
C GLU A 35 -1.85 -4.20 -14.77
N ASN A 36 -1.52 -5.48 -15.06
CA ASN A 36 -0.16 -5.96 -14.86
C ASN A 36 0.82 -5.13 -15.72
N GLY A 37 1.93 -4.70 -15.10
CA GLY A 37 2.89 -3.82 -15.76
C GLY A 37 2.50 -2.34 -15.78
N ALA A 38 1.40 -1.91 -15.14
CA ALA A 38 0.99 -0.51 -15.04
C ALA A 38 1.96 0.38 -14.25
N GLY A 39 2.88 -0.21 -13.46
CA GLY A 39 3.86 0.53 -12.66
C GLY A 39 3.63 0.49 -11.15
N LYS A 40 2.60 -0.22 -10.66
CA LYS A 40 2.22 -0.29 -9.24
C LYS A 40 3.39 -0.68 -8.32
N SER A 41 3.95 -1.87 -8.50
CA SER A 41 5.06 -2.36 -7.67
C SER A 41 6.33 -1.53 -7.85
N THR A 42 6.54 -0.92 -9.05
CA THR A 42 7.66 0.01 -9.27
C THR A 42 7.48 1.26 -8.42
N LEU A 43 6.28 1.85 -8.38
CA LEU A 43 5.98 3.00 -7.55
C LEU A 43 6.19 2.69 -6.07
N MET A 44 5.66 1.56 -5.58
CA MET A 44 5.84 1.14 -4.19
C MET A 44 7.32 0.93 -3.84
N ARG A 45 8.11 0.31 -4.72
CA ARG A 45 9.57 0.14 -4.51
C ARG A 45 10.31 1.47 -4.48
N VAL A 46 9.88 2.47 -5.27
CA VAL A 46 10.43 3.82 -5.19
C VAL A 46 10.06 4.47 -3.85
N MET A 47 8.80 4.35 -3.40
CA MET A 47 8.38 4.88 -2.10
C MET A 47 9.13 4.26 -0.94
N CYS A 48 9.41 2.95 -1.00
CA CYS A 48 10.17 2.21 0.01
C CYS A 48 11.69 2.35 -0.15
N GLY A 49 12.16 3.18 -1.09
CA GLY A 49 13.58 3.40 -1.32
C GLY A 49 14.34 2.19 -1.86
N TYR A 50 13.67 1.13 -2.32
CA TYR A 50 14.32 0.00 -3.00
C TYR A 50 14.78 0.37 -4.42
N LEU A 51 14.13 1.36 -5.03
CA LEU A 51 14.48 1.89 -6.33
C LEU A 51 14.64 3.41 -6.23
N HIS A 52 15.72 3.94 -6.80
CA HIS A 52 15.88 5.37 -6.98
C HIS A 52 15.03 5.83 -8.17
N PRO A 53 14.24 6.90 -8.06
CA PRO A 53 13.59 7.51 -9.20
C PRO A 53 14.65 8.17 -10.10
N ASP A 54 14.38 8.28 -11.40
CA ASP A 54 15.27 9.04 -12.29
C ASP A 54 14.98 10.53 -12.22
N THR A 55 13.74 10.91 -11.87
CA THR A 55 13.35 12.30 -11.55
C THR A 55 12.29 12.31 -10.45
N GLY A 56 12.17 13.46 -9.78
CA GLY A 56 11.18 13.68 -8.74
C GLY A 56 11.69 13.34 -7.34
N SER A 57 10.80 13.32 -6.36
CA SER A 57 11.12 13.02 -4.97
C SER A 57 9.93 12.39 -4.25
N VAL A 58 10.22 11.60 -3.21
CA VAL A 58 9.24 11.05 -2.27
C VAL A 58 9.53 11.60 -0.89
N ASN A 59 8.53 12.23 -0.27
CA ASN A 59 8.60 12.74 1.10
C ASN A 59 7.63 11.98 1.99
N ILE A 60 8.13 11.38 3.07
CA ILE A 60 7.38 10.60 4.04
C ILE A 60 7.39 11.35 5.37
N PHE A 61 6.26 11.93 5.75
CA PHE A 61 6.10 12.72 6.98
C PHE A 61 7.18 13.78 7.21
N GLY A 62 7.59 14.49 6.15
CA GLY A 62 8.60 15.54 6.19
C GLY A 62 10.03 15.08 5.88
N HIS A 63 10.26 13.76 5.68
CA HIS A 63 11.57 13.19 5.40
C HIS A 63 11.65 12.69 3.95
N ASP A 64 12.64 13.15 3.21
CA ASP A 64 12.91 12.72 1.83
C ASP A 64 13.54 11.32 1.83
N THR A 65 13.03 10.42 0.99
CA THR A 65 13.49 9.01 0.97
C THR A 65 14.91 8.81 0.44
N GLU A 66 15.53 9.83 -0.15
CA GLU A 66 16.92 9.80 -0.60
C GLU A 66 17.85 10.52 0.38
N LYS A 67 17.45 11.72 0.84
CA LYS A 67 18.30 12.58 1.67
C LYS A 67 18.27 12.22 3.15
N ASP A 68 17.12 11.81 3.66
CA ASP A 68 16.92 11.38 5.05
C ASP A 68 16.30 9.97 5.11
N ARG A 69 16.92 9.06 4.37
CA ARG A 69 16.42 7.72 4.08
C ARG A 69 16.03 6.93 5.32
N ILE A 70 16.94 6.85 6.30
CA ILE A 70 16.70 6.02 7.51
C ILE A 70 15.45 6.51 8.23
N LYS A 71 15.31 7.83 8.37
CA LYS A 71 14.16 8.43 9.04
C LYS A 71 12.88 8.26 8.23
N ALA A 72 12.90 8.52 6.93
CA ALA A 72 11.76 8.30 6.05
C ALA A 72 11.27 6.85 6.12
N LEU A 73 12.18 5.87 5.98
CA LEU A 73 11.84 4.46 5.98
C LEU A 73 11.38 3.95 7.35
N SER A 74 11.77 4.59 8.47
CA SER A 74 11.28 4.22 9.81
C SER A 74 9.77 4.42 9.98
N TYR A 75 9.12 5.16 9.10
CA TYR A 75 7.66 5.32 9.09
C TYR A 75 6.93 4.32 8.21
N ILE A 76 7.62 3.48 7.44
CA ILE A 76 7.05 2.59 6.44
C ILE A 76 7.13 1.13 6.89
N GLY A 77 6.01 0.43 6.92
CA GLY A 77 5.93 -1.03 6.86
C GLY A 77 5.63 -1.46 5.42
N TYR A 78 6.42 -2.35 4.86
CA TYR A 78 6.24 -2.83 3.50
C TYR A 78 6.14 -4.34 3.43
N VAL A 79 5.09 -4.82 2.78
CA VAL A 79 4.88 -6.24 2.48
C VAL A 79 4.86 -6.40 0.96
N PRO A 80 5.87 -7.01 0.36
CA PRO A 80 5.93 -7.25 -1.08
C PRO A 80 4.95 -8.36 -1.51
N GLU A 81 4.67 -8.43 -2.80
CA GLU A 81 3.87 -9.50 -3.42
C GLU A 81 4.49 -10.88 -3.19
N ILE A 82 5.81 -10.99 -3.40
CA ILE A 82 6.56 -12.23 -3.20
C ILE A 82 7.09 -12.26 -1.77
N SER A 83 6.77 -13.35 -1.07
CA SER A 83 7.17 -13.60 0.31
C SER A 83 8.69 -13.62 0.49
N SER A 84 9.15 -12.95 1.55
CA SER A 84 10.56 -12.93 1.98
C SER A 84 10.78 -13.72 3.28
N LEU A 85 9.92 -14.71 3.57
CA LEU A 85 9.99 -15.50 4.80
C LEU A 85 11.10 -16.56 4.73
N TYR A 86 11.74 -16.81 5.87
CA TYR A 86 12.72 -17.89 6.03
C TYR A 86 12.02 -19.13 6.62
N GLY A 87 11.78 -20.15 5.77
CA GLY A 87 11.00 -21.34 6.12
C GLY A 87 11.49 -22.11 7.33
N GLU A 88 12.82 -22.22 7.48
CA GLU A 88 13.49 -22.96 8.56
C GLU A 88 13.34 -22.31 9.96
N MET A 89 13.06 -21.00 10.01
CA MET A 89 12.89 -20.28 11.28
C MET A 89 11.49 -20.55 11.86
N THR A 90 11.40 -20.50 13.21
CA THR A 90 10.10 -20.35 13.84
C THR A 90 9.55 -18.94 13.56
N VAL A 91 8.22 -18.78 13.68
CA VAL A 91 7.59 -17.46 13.55
C VAL A 91 8.20 -16.47 14.53
N TYR A 92 8.39 -16.92 15.80
CA TYR A 92 8.99 -16.07 16.83
C TYR A 92 10.42 -15.65 16.47
N ASP A 93 11.28 -16.59 16.04
CA ASP A 93 12.68 -16.29 15.72
C ASP A 93 12.77 -15.33 14.54
N PHE A 94 11.94 -15.50 13.52
CA PHE A 94 11.86 -14.59 12.38
C PHE A 94 11.46 -13.18 12.83
N LEU A 95 10.39 -13.04 13.62
CA LEU A 95 9.96 -11.74 14.13
C LEU A 95 11.01 -11.11 15.07
N ALA A 96 11.69 -11.91 15.89
CA ALA A 96 12.76 -11.46 16.77
C ALA A 96 14.00 -10.97 15.99
N TRP A 97 14.31 -11.64 14.89
CA TRP A 97 15.37 -11.23 13.98
C TRP A 97 15.06 -9.89 13.32
N ILE A 98 13.84 -9.72 12.77
CA ILE A 98 13.40 -8.44 12.20
C ILE A 98 13.39 -7.32 13.25
N ALA A 99 12.88 -7.60 14.47
CA ALA A 99 12.92 -6.65 15.58
C ALA A 99 14.36 -6.25 15.97
N GLY A 100 15.31 -7.18 15.77
CA GLY A 100 16.73 -6.91 15.92
C GLY A 100 17.28 -5.93 14.90
N ILE A 101 16.91 -6.07 13.64
CA ILE A 101 17.31 -5.17 12.54
C ILE A 101 16.81 -3.74 12.82
N TRP A 102 15.59 -3.61 13.33
CA TRP A 102 15.00 -2.32 13.70
C TRP A 102 15.50 -1.76 15.05
N ASN A 103 16.39 -2.46 15.76
CA ASN A 103 16.89 -2.08 17.10
C ASN A 103 15.76 -1.81 18.10
N ILE A 104 14.70 -2.62 18.06
CA ILE A 104 13.55 -2.46 18.94
C ILE A 104 13.95 -2.84 20.36
N SER A 105 13.80 -1.91 21.32
CA SER A 105 14.25 -2.09 22.71
C SER A 105 13.49 -3.20 23.45
N ASN A 106 12.18 -3.28 23.27
CA ASN A 106 11.35 -4.33 23.88
C ASN A 106 10.78 -5.27 22.81
N LYS A 107 11.65 -6.13 22.26
CA LYS A 107 11.31 -7.06 21.17
C LYS A 107 10.10 -7.93 21.52
N ASN A 108 10.07 -8.54 22.71
CA ASN A 108 9.00 -9.46 23.12
C ASN A 108 7.64 -8.76 23.11
N ARG A 109 7.58 -7.53 23.63
CA ARG A 109 6.35 -6.73 23.61
C ARG A 109 5.88 -6.42 22.19
N SER A 110 6.79 -5.98 21.31
CA SER A 110 6.45 -5.66 19.93
C SER A 110 6.00 -6.89 19.16
N ILE A 111 6.68 -8.03 19.34
CA ILE A 111 6.28 -9.31 18.74
C ILE A 111 4.89 -9.72 19.23
N PHE A 112 4.63 -9.65 20.54
CA PHE A 112 3.33 -10.01 21.09
C PHE A 112 2.20 -9.12 20.55
N ILE A 113 2.42 -7.80 20.44
CA ILE A 113 1.45 -6.85 19.87
C ILE A 113 1.17 -7.18 18.42
N ALA A 114 2.22 -7.32 17.60
CA ALA A 114 2.08 -7.63 16.16
C ALA A 114 1.41 -9.00 15.95
N ALA A 115 1.82 -10.01 16.71
CA ALA A 115 1.22 -11.34 16.65
C ALA A 115 -0.27 -11.32 17.04
N LYS A 116 -0.64 -10.54 18.06
CA LYS A 116 -2.04 -10.36 18.45
C LYS A 116 -2.85 -9.67 17.38
N GLN A 117 -2.32 -8.60 16.77
CA GLN A 117 -2.99 -7.88 15.69
C GLN A 117 -3.25 -8.78 14.48
N MET A 118 -2.31 -9.68 14.18
CA MET A 118 -2.41 -10.61 13.05
C MET A 118 -2.98 -11.98 13.41
N GLN A 119 -3.36 -12.20 14.70
CA GLN A 119 -3.94 -13.46 15.18
C GLN A 119 -3.05 -14.68 14.86
N ILE A 120 -1.76 -14.58 15.20
CA ILE A 120 -0.74 -15.63 14.98
C ILE A 120 -0.04 -16.07 16.27
N ASN A 121 -0.64 -15.78 17.46
CA ASN A 121 -0.03 -16.14 18.75
C ASN A 121 0.09 -17.65 18.94
N ASP A 122 -0.83 -18.41 18.39
CA ASP A 122 -0.91 -19.87 18.45
C ASP A 122 0.18 -20.58 17.65
N VAL A 123 0.76 -19.90 16.66
CA VAL A 123 1.79 -20.46 15.78
C VAL A 123 3.19 -19.88 15.96
N LEU A 124 3.43 -19.10 17.04
CA LEU A 124 4.73 -18.48 17.28
C LEU A 124 5.89 -19.49 17.39
N ALA A 125 5.64 -20.67 17.90
CA ALA A 125 6.63 -21.75 18.03
C ALA A 125 6.76 -22.63 16.77
N GLU A 126 5.84 -22.47 15.80
CA GLU A 126 5.83 -23.27 14.58
C GLU A 126 6.89 -22.79 13.58
N LYS A 127 7.45 -23.70 12.81
CA LYS A 127 8.29 -23.34 11.66
C LYS A 127 7.44 -22.73 10.55
N ILE A 128 7.95 -21.67 9.94
CA ILE A 128 7.26 -20.93 8.87
C ILE A 128 6.92 -21.83 7.67
N GLU A 129 7.80 -22.79 7.33
CA GLU A 129 7.55 -23.72 6.21
C GLU A 129 6.25 -24.53 6.38
N ASN A 130 5.89 -24.88 7.62
CA ASN A 130 4.71 -25.66 7.96
C ASN A 130 3.39 -24.87 7.93
N LEU A 131 3.47 -23.55 7.83
CA LEU A 131 2.29 -22.70 7.86
C LEU A 131 1.53 -22.70 6.53
N SER A 132 0.20 -22.55 6.61
CA SER A 132 -0.62 -22.26 5.44
C SER A 132 -0.26 -20.93 4.78
N LYS A 133 -0.64 -20.73 3.51
CA LYS A 133 -0.41 -19.45 2.79
C LYS A 133 -0.98 -18.26 3.58
N GLY A 134 -2.16 -18.40 4.17
CA GLY A 134 -2.81 -17.36 4.96
C GLY A 134 -2.02 -17.00 6.23
N TYR A 135 -1.54 -17.98 6.97
CA TYR A 135 -0.68 -17.74 8.13
C TYR A 135 0.65 -17.10 7.72
N LYS A 136 1.27 -17.56 6.62
CA LYS A 136 2.49 -16.92 6.07
C LYS A 136 2.28 -15.45 5.78
N LYS A 137 1.16 -15.09 5.12
CA LYS A 137 0.83 -13.68 4.84
C LYS A 137 0.62 -12.87 6.13
N ARG A 138 -0.01 -13.43 7.15
CA ARG A 138 -0.17 -12.79 8.47
C ARG A 138 1.18 -12.57 9.17
N VAL A 139 2.12 -13.52 9.07
CA VAL A 139 3.50 -13.37 9.59
C VAL A 139 4.25 -12.26 8.87
N GLU A 140 4.12 -12.16 7.54
CA GLU A 140 4.70 -11.05 6.76
C GLU A 140 4.18 -9.69 7.22
N ILE A 141 2.86 -9.56 7.35
CA ILE A 141 2.26 -8.31 7.82
C ILE A 141 2.71 -8.02 9.26
N ALA A 142 2.72 -9.02 10.15
CA ALA A 142 3.22 -8.85 11.52
C ALA A 142 4.65 -8.33 11.56
N SER A 143 5.53 -8.85 10.70
CA SER A 143 6.93 -8.40 10.61
C SER A 143 7.04 -6.92 10.20
N ALA A 144 6.17 -6.47 9.28
CA ALA A 144 6.12 -5.08 8.84
C ALA A 144 5.55 -4.12 9.90
N LEU A 145 4.86 -4.64 10.93
CA LEU A 145 4.25 -3.84 12.01
C LEU A 145 5.16 -3.65 13.23
N LEU A 146 6.25 -4.41 13.36
CA LEU A 146 7.08 -4.47 14.58
C LEU A 146 7.60 -3.12 15.05
N HIS A 147 7.93 -2.21 14.13
CA HIS A 147 8.45 -0.87 14.41
C HIS A 147 7.36 0.21 14.41
N GLU A 148 6.08 -0.20 14.45
CA GLU A 148 4.91 0.69 14.57
C GLU A 148 4.85 1.75 13.44
N PRO A 149 4.87 1.34 12.15
CA PRO A 149 4.89 2.26 11.03
C PRO A 149 3.62 3.11 10.97
N LYS A 150 3.74 4.33 10.41
CA LYS A 150 2.59 5.21 10.14
C LYS A 150 2.03 5.06 8.72
N LEU A 151 2.79 4.46 7.84
CA LEU A 151 2.41 4.09 6.48
C LEU A 151 2.63 2.59 6.30
N LEU A 152 1.56 1.85 6.02
CA LEU A 152 1.64 0.45 5.66
C LEU A 152 1.40 0.30 4.16
N ILE A 153 2.39 -0.25 3.46
CA ILE A 153 2.34 -0.52 2.02
C ILE A 153 2.22 -2.02 1.83
N LEU A 154 1.16 -2.46 1.17
CA LEU A 154 0.85 -3.87 0.94
C LEU A 154 0.73 -4.13 -0.56
N ASP A 155 1.58 -4.99 -1.10
CA ASP A 155 1.56 -5.38 -2.51
C ASP A 155 0.82 -6.72 -2.64
N GLU A 156 -0.39 -6.71 -3.23
CA GLU A 156 -1.28 -7.87 -3.44
C GLU A 156 -1.50 -8.71 -2.15
N PRO A 157 -1.96 -8.10 -1.02
CA PRO A 157 -1.96 -8.79 0.28
C PRO A 157 -2.97 -9.93 0.39
N THR A 158 -3.97 -9.98 -0.48
CA THR A 158 -5.05 -10.97 -0.44
C THR A 158 -4.93 -12.01 -1.56
N ASP A 159 -3.89 -11.91 -2.41
CA ASP A 159 -3.74 -12.84 -3.53
C ASP A 159 -3.58 -14.30 -3.07
N GLY A 160 -4.40 -15.18 -3.67
CA GLY A 160 -4.41 -16.62 -3.39
C GLY A 160 -4.82 -17.00 -1.97
N LEU A 161 -5.49 -16.11 -1.23
CA LEU A 161 -6.14 -16.41 0.05
C LEU A 161 -7.59 -16.86 -0.17
N ASP A 162 -8.12 -17.66 0.77
CA ASP A 162 -9.53 -17.99 0.80
C ASP A 162 -10.41 -16.79 1.22
N PRO A 163 -11.74 -16.84 1.01
CA PRO A 163 -12.63 -15.70 1.32
C PRO A 163 -12.57 -15.22 2.77
N ASN A 164 -12.45 -16.14 3.74
CA ASN A 164 -12.39 -15.78 5.15
C ASN A 164 -11.07 -15.06 5.48
N GLN A 165 -9.95 -15.58 4.98
CA GLN A 165 -8.63 -14.98 5.14
C GLN A 165 -8.57 -13.58 4.49
N LYS A 166 -9.16 -13.42 3.29
CA LYS A 166 -9.30 -12.11 2.65
C LYS A 166 -10.08 -11.13 3.52
N HIS A 167 -11.21 -11.59 4.06
CA HIS A 167 -12.04 -10.77 4.96
C HIS A 167 -11.22 -10.28 6.16
N ASP A 168 -10.49 -11.17 6.83
CA ASP A 168 -9.70 -10.84 8.01
C ASP A 168 -8.60 -9.80 7.71
N ILE A 169 -7.90 -9.95 6.58
CA ILE A 169 -6.90 -8.97 6.15
C ILE A 169 -7.54 -7.61 5.82
N ARG A 170 -8.72 -7.60 5.18
CA ARG A 170 -9.47 -6.36 4.91
C ARG A 170 -9.90 -5.66 6.20
N GLU A 171 -10.42 -6.40 7.17
CA GLU A 171 -10.81 -5.82 8.46
C GLU A 171 -9.60 -5.30 9.24
N PHE A 172 -8.46 -6.02 9.21
CA PHE A 172 -7.22 -5.51 9.76
C PHE A 172 -6.82 -4.17 9.12
N MET A 173 -6.83 -4.07 7.78
CA MET A 173 -6.48 -2.83 7.07
C MET A 173 -7.39 -1.67 7.48
N LYS A 174 -8.72 -1.90 7.59
CA LYS A 174 -9.67 -0.89 8.04
C LYS A 174 -9.39 -0.42 9.47
N GLN A 175 -9.08 -1.34 10.37
CA GLN A 175 -8.76 -1.01 11.77
C GLN A 175 -7.44 -0.23 11.86
N TYR A 176 -6.41 -0.67 11.13
CA TYR A 176 -5.10 -0.02 11.11
C TYR A 176 -5.17 1.40 10.55
N ALA A 177 -5.93 1.62 9.49
CA ALA A 177 -6.09 2.91 8.85
C ALA A 177 -6.77 3.97 9.71
N ARG A 178 -7.44 3.62 10.81
CA ARG A 178 -8.06 4.61 11.72
C ARG A 178 -7.05 5.63 12.28
N ASN A 179 -5.81 5.18 12.50
CA ASN A 179 -4.74 6.00 13.06
C ASN A 179 -3.52 6.12 12.14
N ASN A 180 -3.47 5.37 11.06
CA ASN A 180 -2.33 5.27 10.16
C ASN A 180 -2.79 5.43 8.70
N THR A 181 -1.87 5.37 7.75
CA THR A 181 -2.17 5.36 6.31
C THR A 181 -1.92 3.96 5.77
N VAL A 182 -2.80 3.45 4.93
CA VAL A 182 -2.62 2.19 4.20
C VAL A 182 -2.62 2.46 2.70
N LEU A 183 -1.58 2.00 2.02
CA LEU A 183 -1.54 1.92 0.56
C LEU A 183 -1.56 0.44 0.17
N VAL A 184 -2.60 0.01 -0.49
CA VAL A 184 -2.72 -1.37 -0.95
C VAL A 184 -2.71 -1.41 -2.48
N SER A 185 -1.80 -2.19 -3.08
CA SER A 185 -1.92 -2.52 -4.49
C SER A 185 -2.77 -3.77 -4.65
N THR A 186 -3.62 -3.77 -5.64
CA THR A 186 -4.42 -4.95 -5.94
C THR A 186 -4.90 -4.96 -7.39
N HIS A 187 -5.01 -6.16 -7.95
CA HIS A 187 -5.77 -6.45 -9.15
C HIS A 187 -7.14 -7.06 -8.81
N VAL A 188 -7.37 -7.38 -7.54
CA VAL A 188 -8.66 -7.86 -7.00
C VAL A 188 -9.51 -6.64 -6.65
N LEU A 189 -10.47 -6.30 -7.49
CA LEU A 189 -11.22 -5.05 -7.36
C LEU A 189 -12.13 -4.99 -6.13
N GLU A 190 -12.53 -6.14 -5.57
CA GLU A 190 -13.21 -6.19 -4.28
C GLU A 190 -12.32 -5.70 -3.12
N ASP A 191 -10.99 -5.80 -3.23
CA ASP A 191 -10.09 -5.22 -2.23
C ASP A 191 -10.04 -3.69 -2.35
N ALA A 192 -10.12 -3.17 -3.57
CA ALA A 192 -10.21 -1.74 -3.79
C ALA A 192 -11.53 -1.15 -3.31
N ASP A 193 -12.60 -1.95 -3.26
CA ASP A 193 -13.93 -1.52 -2.85
C ASP A 193 -14.02 -1.10 -1.37
N MET A 194 -13.14 -1.61 -0.53
CA MET A 194 -13.05 -1.21 0.88
C MET A 194 -12.27 0.09 1.11
N ALA A 195 -11.54 0.57 0.09
CA ALA A 195 -10.69 1.74 0.21
C ALA A 195 -11.51 3.04 0.24
N ASN A 196 -10.93 4.10 0.82
CA ASN A 196 -11.52 5.43 0.77
C ASN A 196 -11.27 6.10 -0.59
N ARG A 197 -10.15 5.73 -1.24
CA ARG A 197 -9.63 6.38 -2.43
C ARG A 197 -9.04 5.36 -3.39
N VAL A 198 -9.23 5.61 -4.66
CA VAL A 198 -8.67 4.81 -5.76
C VAL A 198 -7.67 5.64 -6.53
N ILE A 199 -6.48 5.10 -6.68
CA ILE A 199 -5.37 5.64 -7.48
C ILE A 199 -5.14 4.64 -8.61
N MET A 200 -5.46 5.01 -9.84
CA MET A 200 -5.34 4.12 -10.99
C MET A 200 -4.15 4.48 -11.86
N LEU A 201 -3.28 3.50 -12.06
CA LEU A 201 -2.16 3.61 -12.99
C LEU A 201 -2.44 2.83 -14.28
N SER A 202 -1.99 3.38 -15.39
CA SER A 202 -1.93 2.70 -16.67
C SER A 202 -0.66 3.13 -17.44
N HIS A 203 0.11 2.14 -17.94
CA HIS A 203 1.35 2.37 -18.69
C HIS A 203 2.32 3.36 -18.01
N GLY A 204 2.46 3.25 -16.70
CA GLY A 204 3.34 4.11 -15.91
C GLY A 204 2.80 5.52 -15.63
N ARG A 205 1.55 5.81 -15.95
CA ARG A 205 0.91 7.13 -15.76
C ARG A 205 -0.25 7.06 -14.79
N LEU A 206 -0.47 8.15 -14.08
CA LEU A 206 -1.64 8.34 -13.24
C LEU A 206 -2.86 8.66 -14.15
N VAL A 207 -3.82 7.74 -14.18
CA VAL A 207 -5.05 7.89 -14.99
C VAL A 207 -6.19 8.45 -14.16
N ARG A 208 -6.32 8.00 -12.91
CA ARG A 208 -7.36 8.44 -12.01
C ARG A 208 -6.84 8.50 -10.57
N ASP A 209 -7.29 9.53 -9.86
CA ASP A 209 -7.05 9.70 -8.43
C ASP A 209 -8.31 10.35 -7.83
N THR A 210 -9.13 9.56 -7.13
CA THR A 210 -10.44 10.02 -6.65
C THR A 210 -10.95 9.15 -5.50
N ASP A 211 -11.95 9.62 -4.77
CA ASP A 211 -12.67 8.80 -3.81
C ASP A 211 -13.39 7.63 -4.50
N ILE A 212 -13.61 6.55 -3.75
CA ILE A 212 -14.20 5.30 -4.26
C ILE A 212 -15.60 5.50 -4.83
N GLU A 213 -16.41 6.34 -4.22
CA GLU A 213 -17.80 6.58 -4.66
C GLU A 213 -17.83 7.32 -6.01
N THR A 214 -16.93 8.29 -6.19
CA THR A 214 -16.77 8.99 -7.47
C THR A 214 -16.21 8.05 -8.54
N PHE A 215 -15.30 7.15 -8.18
CA PHE A 215 -14.78 6.14 -9.10
C PHE A 215 -15.92 5.24 -9.61
N LYS A 216 -16.75 4.71 -8.71
CA LYS A 216 -17.89 3.84 -9.04
C LYS A 216 -18.97 4.52 -9.90
N LYS A 217 -19.14 5.84 -9.80
CA LYS A 217 -20.13 6.59 -10.62
C LYS A 217 -19.84 6.57 -12.12
N VAL A 218 -18.63 6.16 -12.53
CA VAL A 218 -18.30 5.95 -13.96
C VAL A 218 -19.11 4.80 -14.55
N SER A 219 -19.44 3.79 -13.74
CA SER A 219 -20.32 2.69 -14.09
C SER A 219 -21.78 3.02 -13.78
N ARG A 220 -22.71 2.61 -14.65
CA ARG A 220 -24.17 2.79 -14.44
C ARG A 220 -24.66 2.07 -13.17
N ASN A 221 -24.11 0.89 -12.90
CA ASN A 221 -24.49 0.06 -11.77
C ASN A 221 -23.64 0.33 -10.50
N ARG A 222 -22.78 1.35 -10.52
CA ARG A 222 -21.78 1.62 -9.46
C ARG A 222 -20.90 0.41 -9.15
N ASP A 223 -20.62 -0.39 -10.15
CA ASP A 223 -19.73 -1.54 -10.08
C ASP A 223 -18.29 -1.12 -10.33
N ILE A 224 -17.39 -1.49 -9.42
CA ILE A 224 -15.98 -1.10 -9.48
C ILE A 224 -15.26 -1.76 -10.66
N SER A 225 -15.63 -2.99 -11.00
CA SER A 225 -15.00 -3.75 -12.10
C SER A 225 -15.37 -3.16 -13.45
N GLU A 226 -16.63 -2.78 -13.62
CA GLU A 226 -17.11 -2.09 -14.81
C GLU A 226 -16.47 -0.69 -14.94
N ALA A 227 -16.39 0.06 -13.83
CA ALA A 227 -15.74 1.38 -13.81
C ALA A 227 -14.26 1.27 -14.19
N PHE A 228 -13.55 0.29 -13.64
CA PHE A 228 -12.15 0.02 -13.99
C PHE A 228 -11.99 -0.30 -15.48
N ARG A 229 -12.83 -1.16 -16.04
CA ARG A 229 -12.80 -1.51 -17.47
C ARG A 229 -13.02 -0.30 -18.35
N ILE A 230 -14.06 0.51 -18.08
CA ILE A 230 -14.37 1.73 -18.85
C ILE A 230 -13.18 2.70 -18.84
N ILE A 231 -12.59 2.96 -17.67
CA ILE A 231 -11.46 3.89 -17.54
C ILE A 231 -10.21 3.31 -18.23
N SER A 232 -9.96 1.99 -18.09
CA SER A 232 -8.83 1.33 -18.77
C SER A 232 -8.92 1.42 -20.28
N GLU A 233 -10.10 1.19 -20.85
CA GLU A 233 -10.35 1.31 -22.29
C GLU A 233 -10.16 2.75 -22.78
N ALA A 234 -10.67 3.73 -22.05
CA ALA A 234 -10.48 5.14 -22.36
C ALA A 234 -9.00 5.55 -22.30
N ALA A 235 -8.26 5.08 -21.30
CA ALA A 235 -6.83 5.36 -21.16
C ALA A 235 -5.96 4.77 -22.29
N LYS A 236 -6.39 3.66 -22.90
CA LYS A 236 -5.71 3.07 -24.06
C LYS A 236 -5.92 3.88 -25.34
N THR A 237 -7.03 4.58 -25.46
CA THR A 237 -7.40 5.36 -26.66
C THR A 237 -6.97 6.82 -26.59
N GLU A 238 -6.69 7.34 -25.41
CA GLU A 238 -6.32 8.75 -25.22
C GLU A 238 -4.80 8.97 -25.31
N THR A 239 -4.38 10.04 -26.02
CA THR A 239 -2.99 10.53 -26.00
C THR A 239 -2.71 11.21 -24.65
N ALA A 240 -1.42 11.24 -24.24
CA ALA A 240 -0.99 11.76 -22.93
C ALA A 240 -1.50 13.18 -22.59
N GLU A 241 -1.62 14.07 -23.60
CA GLU A 241 -2.11 15.44 -23.40
C GLU A 241 -3.59 15.50 -23.08
N THR A 242 -4.39 14.61 -23.68
CA THR A 242 -5.83 14.54 -23.43
C THR A 242 -6.13 14.00 -22.04
N ILE A 243 -5.38 12.99 -21.58
CA ILE A 243 -5.50 12.41 -20.24
C ILE A 243 -5.20 13.48 -19.18
N SER A 244 -4.12 14.23 -19.32
CA SER A 244 -3.72 15.26 -18.36
C SER A 244 -4.76 16.39 -18.22
N LYS A 245 -5.42 16.79 -19.31
CA LYS A 245 -6.45 17.85 -19.28
C LYS A 245 -7.79 17.38 -18.72
N LYS A 246 -8.16 16.12 -18.94
CA LYS A 246 -9.48 15.58 -18.58
C LYS A 246 -9.58 15.10 -17.12
N TYR A 247 -8.45 14.74 -16.54
CA TYR A 247 -8.37 14.12 -15.20
C TYR A 247 -7.41 14.85 -14.27
N SER A 248 -7.43 16.18 -14.28
CA SER A 248 -6.72 16.98 -13.27
C SER A 248 -7.07 16.49 -11.87
N PRO A 249 -6.11 16.36 -10.94
CA PRO A 249 -6.38 15.87 -9.59
C PRO A 249 -7.47 16.71 -8.94
N ASN A 250 -8.53 16.07 -8.48
CA ASN A 250 -9.52 16.75 -7.65
C ASN A 250 -8.84 17.28 -6.38
N PRO A 251 -9.22 18.47 -5.90
CA PRO A 251 -8.72 18.94 -4.61
C PRO A 251 -9.02 17.90 -3.54
N ALA A 252 -8.08 17.74 -2.61
CA ALA A 252 -8.13 16.78 -1.52
C ALA A 252 -9.54 16.68 -0.91
N PRO A 253 -10.05 15.47 -0.60
CA PRO A 253 -11.32 15.33 0.10
C PRO A 253 -11.26 16.19 1.38
N SER A 254 -12.30 16.97 1.61
CA SER A 254 -12.40 17.84 2.79
C SER A 254 -12.37 16.97 4.04
N ILE A 255 -11.21 16.87 4.68
CA ILE A 255 -11.08 16.23 5.99
C ILE A 255 -11.91 17.07 6.96
N ARG A 256 -13.05 16.52 7.40
CA ARG A 256 -13.82 17.11 8.50
C ARG A 256 -12.90 17.19 9.71
N LYS A 257 -12.49 18.44 10.08
CA LYS A 257 -11.81 18.67 11.34
C LYS A 257 -12.64 18.08 12.47
N PRO A 258 -12.05 17.34 13.42
CA PRO A 258 -12.78 16.86 14.57
C PRO A 258 -13.43 18.06 15.29
N ALA A 259 -14.72 17.94 15.60
CA ALA A 259 -15.46 18.97 16.32
C ALA A 259 -14.71 19.28 17.63
N LYS A 260 -14.32 20.55 17.83
CA LYS A 260 -13.76 21.01 19.09
C LYS A 260 -14.82 20.75 20.17
N GLY A 261 -14.51 19.81 21.07
CA GLY A 261 -15.32 19.58 22.28
C GLY A 261 -15.46 20.89 23.03
N LYS A 262 -16.71 21.29 23.23
CA LYS A 262 -17.05 22.37 24.16
C LYS A 262 -16.73 21.86 25.58
N LYS A 263 -15.90 22.62 26.28
CA LYS A 263 -15.75 22.51 27.73
C LYS A 263 -17.07 22.86 28.43
#